data_6f6e00ea7921b33ac6552bfa4d2f59cd
#
_entry.id   6f6e00ea7921b33ac6552bfa4d2f59cd
#
_cell.length_a   1.000
_cell.length_b   1.000
_cell.length_c   1.000
_cell.angle_alpha   90.00
_cell.angle_beta   90.00
_cell.angle_gamma   90.00
#
_symmetry.space_group_name_H-M   'P 1'
#
loop_
_entity.id
_entity.type
_entity.pdbx_description
1 polymer ?
#
loop_
_entity_poly.entity_id
_entity_poly.type
_entity_poly.pdbx_seq_one_letter_code
_entity_poly.pdbx_strand_id
1 'polypeptide(L)'
;MSIDKARQIYKDLGVVPVINASGYQTVIGGSRVGPEIQAAMDIANRYFADMEALLKKTGALIADTLGAEAAMVTPGCAAALALSTAACMSGSDPEKMEQLPDTTGMKHHILIQKKQRYHYDPVLTVFGAKLIEVGDESGTTEAQLEAAISDQTAAIHYFAPGGQEGVLSPEDVVRIAHANGIPVIVDAASQVYPLETMLKYPDMGADLIGYGAKYIGSCHSTGILCGRKDLIDAAFLHSFIGYETSPYDTIGRPLKVDRQEVIAVVVALREWFSMDHEARLSEYKRKAEELLSNLKDIPHIAAKFSADSRGLSDGVHITVDETALGKTAVQIIEELRQGNPAVWTRGSANTFRVAVTNFIEDDQEIVTARLREVLT
;
A
#
# COMPACT_ATOMS: atom_id res chain seq x y z
N MET A 1 2.02 -27.00 -7.67
CA MET A 1 0.59 -27.39 -7.92
C MET A 1 0.31 -26.94 -9.32
N SER A 2 -0.26 -27.77 -10.22
CA SER A 2 -0.52 -27.35 -11.61
C SER A 2 -1.59 -26.24 -11.65
N ILE A 3 -1.52 -25.36 -12.65
CA ILE A 3 -2.51 -24.30 -12.90
C ILE A 3 -3.92 -24.87 -12.96
N ASP A 4 -4.10 -26.00 -13.60
CA ASP A 4 -5.40 -26.68 -13.69
C ASP A 4 -5.98 -27.01 -12.31
N LYS A 5 -5.12 -27.39 -11.36
CA LYS A 5 -5.54 -27.69 -9.99
C LYS A 5 -5.94 -26.41 -9.21
N ALA A 6 -5.24 -25.29 -9.43
CA ALA A 6 -5.62 -24.02 -8.86
C ALA A 6 -6.93 -23.47 -9.46
N ARG A 7 -7.08 -23.55 -10.78
CA ARG A 7 -8.34 -23.21 -11.48
C ARG A 7 -9.51 -24.06 -10.98
N GLN A 8 -9.27 -25.37 -10.70
CA GLN A 8 -10.29 -26.27 -10.18
C GLN A 8 -10.79 -25.85 -8.80
N ILE A 9 -9.90 -25.41 -7.89
CA ILE A 9 -10.31 -24.91 -6.57
C ILE A 9 -11.30 -23.73 -6.69
N TYR A 10 -10.99 -22.74 -7.54
CA TYR A 10 -11.91 -21.62 -7.77
C TYR A 10 -13.23 -22.05 -8.39
N LYS A 11 -13.18 -22.96 -9.36
CA LYS A 11 -14.37 -23.52 -10.01
C LYS A 11 -15.27 -24.26 -9.03
N ASP A 12 -14.68 -25.05 -8.12
CA ASP A 12 -15.41 -25.78 -7.09
C ASP A 12 -16.11 -24.84 -6.09
N LEU A 13 -15.54 -23.64 -5.90
CA LEU A 13 -16.13 -22.55 -5.09
C LEU A 13 -17.13 -21.69 -5.88
N GLY A 14 -17.32 -21.92 -7.18
CA GLY A 14 -18.15 -21.09 -8.05
C GLY A 14 -17.57 -19.70 -8.32
N VAL A 15 -16.25 -19.53 -8.15
CA VAL A 15 -15.53 -18.27 -8.40
C VAL A 15 -14.75 -18.37 -9.70
N VAL A 16 -14.87 -17.36 -10.56
CA VAL A 16 -14.09 -17.28 -11.81
C VAL A 16 -12.73 -16.65 -11.50
N PRO A 17 -11.60 -17.35 -11.75
CA PRO A 17 -10.29 -16.75 -11.64
C PRO A 17 -10.13 -15.67 -12.73
N VAL A 18 -9.41 -14.60 -12.38
CA VAL A 18 -9.24 -13.44 -13.27
C VAL A 18 -7.76 -13.20 -13.61
N ILE A 19 -7.51 -12.71 -14.83
CA ILE A 19 -6.19 -12.21 -15.21
C ILE A 19 -6.08 -10.77 -14.74
N ASN A 20 -5.05 -10.49 -13.93
CA ASN A 20 -4.85 -9.19 -13.34
C ASN A 20 -4.03 -8.27 -14.27
N ALA A 21 -4.73 -7.45 -15.03
CA ALA A 21 -4.19 -6.37 -15.84
C ALA A 21 -4.40 -4.97 -15.21
N SER A 22 -4.71 -4.88 -13.91
CA SER A 22 -5.00 -3.63 -13.20
C SER A 22 -3.97 -3.21 -12.15
N GLY A 23 -3.00 -4.09 -11.82
CA GLY A 23 -1.99 -3.87 -10.79
C GLY A 23 -2.44 -4.33 -9.39
N TYR A 24 -1.90 -3.71 -8.34
CA TYR A 24 -2.09 -4.14 -6.94
C TYR A 24 -3.46 -3.75 -6.35
N GLN A 25 -4.56 -4.18 -7.01
CA GLN A 25 -5.94 -3.86 -6.60
C GLN A 25 -6.43 -4.78 -5.49
N THR A 26 -6.91 -4.23 -4.39
CA THR A 26 -7.44 -4.99 -3.25
C THR A 26 -8.60 -5.90 -3.65
N VAL A 27 -9.48 -5.42 -4.54
CA VAL A 27 -10.69 -6.16 -4.98
C VAL A 27 -10.41 -7.46 -5.72
N ILE A 28 -9.17 -7.68 -6.17
CA ILE A 28 -8.74 -8.91 -6.85
C ILE A 28 -7.57 -9.60 -6.12
N GLY A 29 -7.40 -9.33 -4.83
CA GLY A 29 -6.40 -9.99 -3.99
C GLY A 29 -5.01 -9.32 -3.99
N GLY A 30 -4.85 -8.17 -4.67
CA GLY A 30 -3.67 -7.31 -4.58
C GLY A 30 -2.39 -7.88 -5.17
N SER A 31 -1.70 -8.71 -4.41
CA SER A 31 -0.41 -9.34 -4.79
C SER A 31 -0.51 -10.86 -4.83
N ARG A 32 0.41 -11.45 -5.56
CA ARG A 32 0.69 -12.88 -5.54
C ARG A 32 2.13 -13.08 -5.07
N VAL A 33 2.31 -13.91 -4.05
CA VAL A 33 3.65 -14.20 -3.51
C VAL A 33 4.47 -15.04 -4.50
N GLY A 34 5.78 -14.77 -4.56
CA GLY A 34 6.73 -15.54 -5.34
C GLY A 34 7.01 -16.94 -4.75
N PRO A 35 7.68 -17.81 -5.52
CA PRO A 35 7.96 -19.18 -5.09
C PRO A 35 8.74 -19.29 -3.78
N GLU A 36 9.75 -18.45 -3.60
CA GLU A 36 10.59 -18.44 -2.39
C GLU A 36 9.79 -18.02 -1.16
N ILE A 37 8.95 -17.00 -1.28
CA ILE A 37 8.07 -16.54 -0.21
C ILE A 37 7.07 -17.64 0.13
N GLN A 38 6.46 -18.28 -0.87
CA GLN A 38 5.52 -19.38 -0.66
C GLN A 38 6.20 -20.56 0.05
N ALA A 39 7.41 -20.95 -0.35
CA ALA A 39 8.17 -22.00 0.31
C ALA A 39 8.49 -21.67 1.78
N ALA A 40 8.84 -20.42 2.07
CA ALA A 40 9.08 -19.96 3.44
C ALA A 40 7.79 -20.01 4.28
N MET A 41 6.65 -19.63 3.73
CA MET A 41 5.34 -19.74 4.38
C MET A 41 4.97 -21.20 4.68
N ASP A 42 5.20 -22.11 3.74
CA ASP A 42 4.93 -23.54 3.88
C ASP A 42 5.79 -24.16 5.00
N ILE A 43 7.06 -23.74 5.12
CA ILE A 43 7.96 -24.14 6.21
C ILE A 43 7.47 -23.57 7.54
N ALA A 44 7.17 -22.28 7.60
CA ALA A 44 6.68 -21.61 8.79
C ALA A 44 5.37 -22.24 9.32
N ASN A 45 4.52 -22.71 8.42
CA ASN A 45 3.25 -23.34 8.78
C ASN A 45 3.41 -24.70 9.49
N ARG A 46 4.57 -25.33 9.43
CA ARG A 46 4.85 -26.64 10.08
C ARG A 46 5.12 -26.52 11.58
N TYR A 47 5.42 -25.32 12.08
CA TYR A 47 5.83 -25.10 13.46
C TYR A 47 5.06 -23.95 14.09
N PHE A 48 4.79 -24.05 15.37
CA PHE A 48 4.36 -22.90 16.17
C PHE A 48 5.58 -22.06 16.58
N ALA A 49 5.35 -20.78 16.81
CA ALA A 49 6.35 -19.85 17.28
C ALA A 49 5.74 -18.95 18.36
N ASP A 50 6.56 -18.48 19.27
CA ASP A 50 6.22 -17.37 20.13
C ASP A 50 6.04 -16.12 19.25
N MET A 51 4.81 -15.62 19.16
CA MET A 51 4.45 -14.53 18.25
C MET A 51 5.06 -13.19 18.68
N GLU A 52 5.21 -12.96 19.99
CA GLU A 52 5.85 -11.75 20.49
C GLU A 52 7.33 -11.73 20.09
N ALA A 53 8.02 -12.82 20.34
CA ALA A 53 9.42 -12.96 19.96
C ALA A 53 9.61 -12.88 18.44
N LEU A 54 8.71 -13.50 17.65
CA LEU A 54 8.75 -13.44 16.19
C LEU A 54 8.61 -12.01 15.69
N LEU A 55 7.59 -11.27 16.15
CA LEU A 55 7.34 -9.89 15.73
C LEU A 55 8.49 -8.94 16.14
N LYS A 56 9.04 -9.09 17.34
CA LYS A 56 10.18 -8.27 17.80
C LYS A 56 11.44 -8.55 16.98
N LYS A 57 11.75 -9.83 16.70
CA LYS A 57 12.95 -10.19 15.91
C LYS A 57 12.83 -9.79 14.46
N THR A 58 11.68 -10.02 13.84
CA THR A 58 11.43 -9.60 12.46
C THR A 58 11.36 -8.09 12.34
N GLY A 59 10.78 -7.40 13.33
CA GLY A 59 10.80 -5.94 13.41
C GLY A 59 12.22 -5.37 13.45
N ALA A 60 13.12 -5.95 14.24
CA ALA A 60 14.51 -5.52 14.27
C ALA A 60 15.23 -5.70 12.91
N LEU A 61 14.98 -6.82 12.21
CA LEU A 61 15.53 -7.04 10.85
C LEU A 61 14.98 -6.03 9.83
N ILE A 62 13.70 -5.70 9.92
CA ILE A 62 13.07 -4.71 9.03
C ILE A 62 13.63 -3.32 9.31
N ALA A 63 13.75 -2.94 10.59
CA ALA A 63 14.31 -1.65 11.00
C ALA A 63 15.75 -1.46 10.50
N ASP A 64 16.60 -2.47 10.66
CA ASP A 64 17.97 -2.47 10.13
C ASP A 64 18.00 -2.28 8.61
N THR A 65 17.12 -2.98 7.88
CA THR A 65 17.04 -2.88 6.42
C THR A 65 16.58 -1.49 5.95
N LEU A 66 15.66 -0.85 6.69
CA LEU A 66 15.06 0.43 6.31
C LEU A 66 15.77 1.66 6.94
N GLY A 67 16.79 1.45 7.77
CA GLY A 67 17.46 2.54 8.47
C GLY A 67 16.61 3.22 9.54
N ALA A 68 15.58 2.54 10.08
CA ALA A 68 14.70 3.05 11.11
C ALA A 68 15.14 2.60 12.52
N GLU A 69 14.72 3.30 13.58
CA GLU A 69 15.04 2.90 14.97
C GLU A 69 14.34 1.59 15.37
N ALA A 70 13.11 1.40 14.92
CA ALA A 70 12.31 0.19 15.15
C ALA A 70 11.30 -0.04 14.03
N ALA A 71 10.78 -1.26 13.96
CA ALA A 71 9.71 -1.61 13.02
C ALA A 71 8.85 -2.77 13.54
N MET A 72 7.68 -2.95 12.93
CA MET A 72 6.81 -4.11 13.13
C MET A 72 6.04 -4.46 11.86
N VAL A 73 5.70 -5.74 11.72
CA VAL A 73 4.76 -6.20 10.69
C VAL A 73 3.33 -5.93 11.14
N THR A 74 2.51 -5.43 10.24
CA THR A 74 1.10 -5.10 10.48
C THR A 74 0.18 -5.78 9.47
N PRO A 75 -1.11 -5.97 9.78
CA PRO A 75 -2.08 -6.44 8.79
C PRO A 75 -2.45 -5.33 7.80
N GLY A 76 -1.51 -5.02 6.90
CA GLY A 76 -1.60 -3.97 5.89
C GLY A 76 -1.19 -2.58 6.38
N CYS A 77 -0.94 -1.68 5.42
CA CYS A 77 -0.60 -0.28 5.71
C CYS A 77 -1.73 0.44 6.47
N ALA A 78 -2.99 0.10 6.21
CA ALA A 78 -4.13 0.68 6.93
C ALA A 78 -4.04 0.44 8.45
N ALA A 79 -3.67 -0.78 8.88
CA ALA A 79 -3.43 -1.07 10.28
C ALA A 79 -2.20 -0.35 10.82
N ALA A 80 -1.14 -0.19 10.02
CA ALA A 80 0.03 0.60 10.39
C ALA A 80 -0.36 2.04 10.73
N LEU A 81 -1.17 2.68 9.88
CA LEU A 81 -1.66 4.05 10.09
C LEU A 81 -2.57 4.17 11.32
N ALA A 82 -3.49 3.22 11.52
CA ALA A 82 -4.37 3.20 12.69
C ALA A 82 -3.57 3.04 13.99
N LEU A 83 -2.62 2.10 14.04
CA LEU A 83 -1.74 1.91 15.19
C LEU A 83 -0.83 3.14 15.44
N SER A 84 -0.41 3.81 14.38
CA SER A 84 0.36 5.06 14.48
C SER A 84 -0.43 6.16 15.18
N THR A 85 -1.71 6.34 14.85
CA THR A 85 -2.54 7.35 15.53
C THR A 85 -2.79 6.99 16.99
N ALA A 86 -3.02 5.72 17.31
CA ALA A 86 -3.15 5.27 18.70
C ALA A 86 -1.87 5.57 19.50
N ALA A 87 -0.70 5.22 18.93
CA ALA A 87 0.59 5.47 19.55
C ALA A 87 0.86 6.97 19.78
N CYS A 88 0.50 7.83 18.82
CA CYS A 88 0.66 9.29 18.96
C CYS A 88 -0.30 9.90 20.01
N MET A 89 -1.47 9.31 20.23
CA MET A 89 -2.46 9.80 21.19
C MET A 89 -2.14 9.37 22.63
N SER A 90 -1.78 8.11 22.83
CA SER A 90 -1.61 7.54 24.17
C SER A 90 -0.15 7.40 24.62
N GLY A 91 0.78 7.30 23.66
CA GLY A 91 2.12 6.79 23.98
C GLY A 91 2.03 5.41 24.61
N SER A 92 2.85 5.16 25.64
CA SER A 92 2.83 3.94 26.45
C SER A 92 2.13 4.16 27.81
N ASP A 93 1.27 5.17 27.92
CA ASP A 93 0.50 5.47 29.11
C ASP A 93 -0.68 4.49 29.26
N PRO A 94 -0.71 3.61 30.27
CA PRO A 94 -1.71 2.56 30.39
C PRO A 94 -3.14 3.08 30.45
N GLU A 95 -3.39 4.16 31.20
CA GLU A 95 -4.73 4.72 31.38
C GLU A 95 -5.28 5.24 30.05
N LYS A 96 -4.42 5.93 29.26
CA LYS A 96 -4.80 6.42 27.93
C LYS A 96 -4.97 5.30 26.92
N MET A 97 -4.14 4.25 27.02
CA MET A 97 -4.23 3.09 26.12
C MET A 97 -5.57 2.36 26.28
N GLU A 98 -6.00 2.12 27.52
CA GLU A 98 -7.26 1.45 27.83
C GLU A 98 -8.49 2.34 27.57
N GLN A 99 -8.31 3.69 27.67
CA GLN A 99 -9.39 4.64 27.42
C GLN A 99 -9.80 4.70 25.95
N LEU A 100 -8.87 4.47 24.99
CA LEU A 100 -9.20 4.50 23.57
C LEU A 100 -10.31 3.51 23.21
N PRO A 101 -11.29 3.87 22.37
CA PRO A 101 -11.32 5.03 21.48
C PRO A 101 -11.92 6.31 22.09
N ASP A 102 -12.22 6.36 23.40
CA ASP A 102 -12.61 7.61 24.06
C ASP A 102 -11.37 8.48 24.22
N THR A 103 -11.34 9.62 23.53
CA THR A 103 -10.20 10.56 23.53
C THR A 103 -10.41 11.76 24.47
N THR A 104 -11.38 11.67 25.40
CA THR A 104 -11.64 12.74 26.37
C THR A 104 -10.38 13.04 27.19
N GLY A 105 -9.94 14.30 27.17
CA GLY A 105 -8.73 14.73 27.88
C GLY A 105 -7.39 14.39 27.21
N MET A 106 -7.42 13.78 26.02
CA MET A 106 -6.22 13.44 25.26
C MET A 106 -6.00 14.35 24.05
N LYS A 107 -4.75 14.53 23.62
CA LYS A 107 -4.44 15.02 22.29
C LYS A 107 -4.96 14.00 21.28
N HIS A 108 -5.78 14.43 20.31
CA HIS A 108 -6.41 13.51 19.36
C HIS A 108 -6.62 14.10 17.96
N HIS A 109 -6.15 15.33 17.73
CA HIS A 109 -6.21 15.93 16.40
C HIS A 109 -5.04 15.45 15.54
N ILE A 110 -5.36 14.91 14.37
CA ILE A 110 -4.40 14.59 13.32
C ILE A 110 -4.55 15.65 12.24
N LEU A 111 -3.54 16.49 12.07
CA LEU A 111 -3.55 17.51 11.03
C LEU A 111 -3.26 16.87 9.68
N ILE A 112 -4.01 17.25 8.65
CA ILE A 112 -3.81 16.80 7.27
C ILE A 112 -3.99 17.97 6.32
N GLN A 113 -3.08 18.13 5.36
CA GLN A 113 -3.24 19.16 4.32
C GLN A 113 -4.48 18.86 3.48
N LYS A 114 -5.33 19.87 3.24
CA LYS A 114 -6.61 19.66 2.54
C LYS A 114 -6.45 18.99 1.18
N LYS A 115 -5.43 19.38 0.41
CA LYS A 115 -5.11 18.74 -0.87
C LYS A 115 -4.54 17.33 -0.77
N GLN A 116 -4.19 16.88 0.43
CA GLN A 116 -3.75 15.50 0.68
C GLN A 116 -4.84 14.59 1.22
N ARG A 117 -6.11 15.07 1.32
CA ARG A 117 -7.25 14.21 1.63
C ARG A 117 -7.42 13.14 0.54
N TYR A 118 -7.61 11.90 0.95
CA TYR A 118 -7.71 10.75 0.05
C TYR A 118 -8.61 9.66 0.61
N HIS A 119 -8.98 8.69 -0.24
CA HIS A 119 -10.00 7.67 0.07
C HIS A 119 -9.70 6.84 1.33
N TYR A 120 -8.44 6.66 1.70
CA TYR A 120 -8.03 5.81 2.83
C TYR A 120 -7.78 6.58 4.13
N ASP A 121 -7.81 7.90 4.12
CA ASP A 121 -7.52 8.70 5.33
C ASP A 121 -8.49 8.48 6.51
N PRO A 122 -9.74 7.96 6.34
CA PRO A 122 -10.59 7.65 7.47
C PRO A 122 -10.00 6.60 8.43
N VAL A 123 -9.03 5.78 7.96
CA VAL A 123 -8.36 4.79 8.82
C VAL A 123 -7.62 5.43 10.00
N LEU A 124 -7.19 6.67 9.84
CA LEU A 124 -6.54 7.45 10.91
C LEU A 124 -7.49 7.74 12.09
N THR A 125 -8.80 7.60 11.90
CA THR A 125 -9.80 7.91 12.93
C THR A 125 -10.34 6.69 13.67
N VAL A 126 -9.94 5.48 13.26
CA VAL A 126 -10.47 4.21 13.78
C VAL A 126 -10.36 4.09 15.31
N PHE A 127 -9.32 4.67 15.88
CA PHE A 127 -9.06 4.64 17.33
C PHE A 127 -9.41 5.96 18.05
N GLY A 128 -10.33 6.76 17.47
CA GLY A 128 -10.89 7.94 18.12
C GLY A 128 -10.22 9.26 17.74
N ALA A 129 -9.18 9.25 16.91
CA ALA A 129 -8.57 10.49 16.42
C ALA A 129 -9.54 11.28 15.53
N LYS A 130 -9.34 12.59 15.46
CA LYS A 130 -10.09 13.52 14.62
C LYS A 130 -9.19 14.15 13.58
N LEU A 131 -9.55 14.01 12.30
CA LEU A 131 -8.84 14.68 11.20
C LEU A 131 -9.20 16.17 11.19
N ILE A 132 -8.16 17.00 11.15
CA ILE A 132 -8.27 18.46 11.03
C ILE A 132 -7.61 18.87 9.70
N GLU A 133 -8.42 19.37 8.78
CA GLU A 133 -7.93 19.86 7.49
C GLU A 133 -7.20 21.19 7.67
N VAL A 134 -6.04 21.33 7.02
CA VAL A 134 -5.21 22.54 7.01
C VAL A 134 -5.06 23.05 5.59
N GLY A 135 -5.20 24.37 5.42
CA GLY A 135 -5.17 25.01 4.11
C GLY A 135 -6.54 25.04 3.42
N ASP A 136 -6.53 25.34 2.15
CA ASP A 136 -7.73 25.50 1.31
C ASP A 136 -7.55 24.84 -0.05
N GLU A 137 -8.42 25.14 -1.01
CA GLU A 137 -8.39 24.60 -2.38
C GLU A 137 -7.13 25.04 -3.17
N SER A 138 -6.49 26.14 -2.79
CA SER A 138 -5.25 26.59 -3.41
C SER A 138 -4.03 25.87 -2.86
N GLY A 139 -4.12 25.39 -1.62
CA GLY A 139 -3.04 24.61 -0.96
C GLY A 139 -2.90 24.94 0.52
N THR A 140 -1.75 24.52 1.06
CA THR A 140 -1.35 24.73 2.45
C THR A 140 -0.03 25.48 2.48
N THR A 141 0.03 26.59 3.21
CA THR A 141 1.28 27.31 3.50
C THR A 141 1.86 26.86 4.83
N GLU A 142 3.17 27.08 5.06
CA GLU A 142 3.84 26.82 6.33
C GLU A 142 3.12 27.53 7.49
N ALA A 143 2.81 28.83 7.32
CA ALA A 143 2.10 29.61 8.33
C ALA A 143 0.72 29.05 8.68
N GLN A 144 -0.02 28.48 7.70
CA GLN A 144 -1.29 27.83 7.98
C GLN A 144 -1.11 26.53 8.75
N LEU A 145 -0.06 25.74 8.43
CA LEU A 145 0.23 24.53 9.16
C LEU A 145 0.66 24.81 10.61
N GLU A 146 1.56 25.78 10.81
CA GLU A 146 1.98 26.23 12.14
C GLU A 146 0.80 26.76 12.98
N ALA A 147 -0.07 27.57 12.40
CA ALA A 147 -1.25 28.12 13.07
C ALA A 147 -2.31 27.06 13.42
N ALA A 148 -2.33 25.92 12.73
CA ALA A 148 -3.25 24.83 13.02
C ALA A 148 -2.79 23.94 14.19
N ILE A 149 -1.50 23.99 14.56
CA ILE A 149 -0.96 23.25 15.70
C ILE A 149 -1.53 23.84 16.99
N SER A 150 -2.06 22.97 17.83
CA SER A 150 -2.66 23.33 19.13
C SER A 150 -2.28 22.32 20.20
N ASP A 151 -2.75 22.56 21.44
CA ASP A 151 -2.63 21.62 22.56
C ASP A 151 -3.37 20.28 22.33
N GLN A 152 -4.29 20.24 21.37
CA GLN A 152 -5.01 19.02 20.96
C GLN A 152 -4.31 18.24 19.84
N THR A 153 -3.24 18.76 19.24
CA THR A 153 -2.56 18.11 18.12
C THR A 153 -1.74 16.92 18.61
N ALA A 154 -2.09 15.71 18.15
CA ALA A 154 -1.40 14.46 18.42
C ALA A 154 -0.34 14.13 17.38
N ALA A 155 -0.62 14.40 16.08
CA ALA A 155 0.31 14.17 14.99
C ALA A 155 -0.05 15.01 13.75
N ILE A 156 0.89 15.09 12.81
CA ILE A 156 0.62 15.56 11.44
C ILE A 156 0.70 14.36 10.51
N HIS A 157 -0.31 14.17 9.66
CA HIS A 157 -0.31 13.12 8.64
C HIS A 157 0.17 13.65 7.30
N TYR A 158 1.00 12.87 6.62
CA TYR A 158 1.49 13.14 5.27
C TYR A 158 1.22 11.96 4.34
N PHE A 159 0.57 12.22 3.21
CA PHE A 159 0.36 11.21 2.15
C PHE A 159 1.45 11.33 1.08
N ALA A 160 2.32 10.33 1.02
CA ALA A 160 3.45 10.28 0.10
C ALA A 160 3.02 9.81 -1.33
N PRO A 161 3.71 10.27 -2.39
CA PRO A 161 4.97 11.05 -2.34
C PRO A 161 4.77 12.55 -2.14
N GLY A 162 3.55 13.09 -2.22
CA GLY A 162 3.29 14.51 -2.31
C GLY A 162 3.69 15.09 -3.67
N GLY A 163 4.20 16.32 -3.67
CA GLY A 163 4.69 16.97 -4.89
C GLY A 163 3.62 17.62 -5.77
N GLN A 164 2.35 17.60 -5.34
CA GLN A 164 1.29 18.35 -5.99
C GLN A 164 1.46 19.85 -5.68
N GLU A 165 1.09 20.69 -6.64
CA GLU A 165 1.08 22.14 -6.43
C GLU A 165 0.19 22.53 -5.24
N GLY A 166 0.71 23.34 -4.34
CA GLY A 166 0.05 23.78 -3.13
C GLY A 166 0.09 22.74 -1.98
N VAL A 167 0.88 21.68 -2.08
CA VAL A 167 1.17 20.77 -0.99
C VAL A 167 2.58 21.03 -0.48
N LEU A 168 2.73 21.23 0.82
CA LEU A 168 4.06 21.35 1.45
C LEU A 168 4.87 20.08 1.24
N SER A 169 6.18 20.21 1.11
CA SER A 169 7.08 19.07 1.01
C SER A 169 7.07 18.25 2.31
N PRO A 170 7.39 16.94 2.26
CA PRO A 170 7.48 16.16 3.48
C PRO A 170 8.58 16.69 4.42
N GLU A 171 9.67 17.23 3.87
CA GLU A 171 10.76 17.86 4.60
C GLU A 171 10.29 19.09 5.40
N ASP A 172 9.47 19.96 4.79
CA ASP A 172 8.89 21.12 5.47
C ASP A 172 7.91 20.71 6.56
N VAL A 173 7.07 19.70 6.29
CA VAL A 173 6.12 19.17 7.28
C VAL A 173 6.85 18.61 8.50
N VAL A 174 7.91 17.81 8.30
CA VAL A 174 8.72 17.27 9.39
C VAL A 174 9.39 18.40 10.19
N ARG A 175 9.99 19.36 9.51
CA ARG A 175 10.63 20.51 10.15
C ARG A 175 9.65 21.31 11.02
N ILE A 176 8.47 21.64 10.51
CA ILE A 176 7.45 22.39 11.23
C ILE A 176 6.92 21.57 12.41
N ALA A 177 6.62 20.32 12.21
CA ALA A 177 6.11 19.41 13.24
C ALA A 177 7.11 19.30 14.41
N HIS A 178 8.36 19.00 14.11
CA HIS A 178 9.41 18.83 15.11
C HIS A 178 9.73 20.12 15.87
N ALA A 179 9.70 21.28 15.21
CA ALA A 179 9.85 22.57 15.89
C ALA A 179 8.77 22.80 16.98
N ASN A 180 7.63 22.11 16.88
CA ASN A 180 6.52 22.16 17.82
C ASN A 180 6.37 20.88 18.69
N GLY A 181 7.33 19.94 18.60
CA GLY A 181 7.29 18.67 19.34
C GLY A 181 6.15 17.74 18.93
N ILE A 182 5.69 17.84 17.68
CA ILE A 182 4.60 17.02 17.11
C ILE A 182 5.19 15.94 16.21
N PRO A 183 4.80 14.65 16.35
CA PRO A 183 5.25 13.59 15.45
C PRO A 183 4.56 13.65 14.08
N VAL A 184 5.25 13.10 13.06
CA VAL A 184 4.76 12.99 11.69
C VAL A 184 4.50 11.52 11.33
N ILE A 185 3.29 11.23 10.87
CA ILE A 185 2.87 9.94 10.33
C ILE A 185 2.87 10.03 8.80
N VAL A 186 3.63 9.16 8.13
CA VAL A 186 3.70 9.12 6.67
C VAL A 186 3.00 7.87 6.13
N ASP A 187 1.97 8.06 5.29
CA ASP A 187 1.46 6.97 4.44
C ASP A 187 2.33 6.86 3.19
N ALA A 188 3.25 5.93 3.21
CA ALA A 188 4.13 5.58 2.11
C ALA A 188 3.78 4.22 1.49
N ALA A 189 2.50 3.82 1.53
CA ALA A 189 2.04 2.47 1.19
C ALA A 189 2.66 1.88 -0.07
N SER A 190 2.77 2.67 -1.15
CA SER A 190 3.30 2.23 -2.45
C SER A 190 4.70 2.79 -2.78
N GLN A 191 5.33 3.48 -1.85
CA GLN A 191 6.62 4.13 -2.05
C GLN A 191 7.79 3.15 -1.82
N VAL A 192 7.85 2.09 -2.63
CA VAL A 192 8.80 0.97 -2.43
C VAL A 192 9.93 0.91 -3.47
N TYR A 193 9.85 1.75 -4.52
CA TYR A 193 10.86 1.83 -5.57
C TYR A 193 10.89 3.23 -6.21
N PRO A 194 12.07 3.79 -6.58
CA PRO A 194 13.41 3.24 -6.33
C PRO A 194 13.68 2.92 -4.85
N LEU A 195 14.66 2.06 -4.55
CA LEU A 195 14.91 1.60 -3.17
C LEU A 195 15.14 2.76 -2.20
N GLU A 196 15.81 3.82 -2.68
CA GLU A 196 16.05 5.06 -1.94
C GLU A 196 14.76 5.71 -1.46
N THR A 197 13.64 5.47 -2.14
CA THR A 197 12.32 5.99 -1.72
C THR A 197 11.86 5.36 -0.41
N MET A 198 12.18 4.07 -0.16
CA MET A 198 11.87 3.44 1.13
C MET A 198 12.75 3.98 2.26
N LEU A 199 14.01 4.33 1.95
CA LEU A 199 14.96 4.85 2.94
C LEU A 199 14.76 6.34 3.23
N LYS A 200 14.18 7.07 2.26
CA LYS A 200 14.01 8.53 2.31
C LYS A 200 13.26 9.03 3.55
N TYR A 201 12.15 8.38 3.92
CA TYR A 201 11.30 8.86 5.00
C TYR A 201 11.88 8.66 6.39
N PRO A 202 12.52 7.51 6.72
CA PRO A 202 13.32 7.38 7.93
C PRO A 202 14.47 8.39 7.98
N ASP A 203 15.22 8.55 6.89
CA ASP A 203 16.40 9.45 6.81
C ASP A 203 16.03 10.93 7.05
N MET A 204 14.84 11.37 6.59
CA MET A 204 14.37 12.74 6.81
C MET A 204 13.81 12.98 8.21
N GLY A 205 13.70 11.93 9.03
CA GLY A 205 13.20 12.02 10.39
C GLY A 205 11.66 11.93 10.54
N ALA A 206 10.95 11.33 9.57
CA ALA A 206 9.54 10.99 9.78
C ALA A 206 9.43 10.02 10.96
N ASP A 207 8.47 10.26 11.85
CA ASP A 207 8.39 9.53 13.13
C ASP A 207 7.76 8.14 12.99
N LEU A 208 6.76 8.00 12.14
CA LEU A 208 6.08 6.74 11.83
C LEU A 208 5.78 6.64 10.33
N ILE A 209 6.19 5.55 9.71
CA ILE A 209 6.04 5.35 8.28
C ILE A 209 5.35 4.01 8.01
N GLY A 210 4.22 4.04 7.29
CA GLY A 210 3.48 2.86 6.88
C GLY A 210 3.76 2.46 5.43
N TYR A 211 4.14 1.19 5.19
CA TYR A 211 4.28 0.61 3.87
C TYR A 211 3.31 -0.56 3.67
N GLY A 212 2.82 -0.74 2.44
CA GLY A 212 2.08 -1.93 2.05
C GLY A 212 3.02 -3.01 1.54
N ALA A 213 3.17 -4.12 2.25
CA ALA A 213 4.12 -5.16 1.86
C ALA A 213 3.72 -5.91 0.57
N LYS A 214 2.48 -5.80 0.12
CA LYS A 214 2.05 -6.28 -1.20
C LYS A 214 2.83 -5.67 -2.36
N TYR A 215 3.32 -4.43 -2.22
CA TYR A 215 4.08 -3.74 -3.27
C TYR A 215 5.51 -4.24 -3.42
N ILE A 216 6.01 -4.96 -2.42
CA ILE A 216 7.29 -5.68 -2.47
C ILE A 216 7.12 -7.19 -2.72
N GLY A 217 5.92 -7.64 -3.10
CA GLY A 217 5.64 -9.03 -3.43
C GLY A 217 5.22 -9.92 -2.27
N SER A 218 5.00 -9.38 -1.06
CA SER A 218 4.47 -10.13 0.09
C SER A 218 2.96 -10.36 -0.01
N CYS A 219 2.39 -11.02 0.99
CA CYS A 219 0.95 -11.26 1.09
C CYS A 219 0.15 -9.96 1.02
N HIS A 220 -0.98 -10.01 0.34
CA HIS A 220 -1.86 -8.85 0.14
C HIS A 220 -2.26 -8.13 1.43
N SER A 221 -2.53 -8.89 2.48
CA SER A 221 -2.98 -8.42 3.79
C SER A 221 -1.87 -7.79 4.66
N THR A 222 -0.59 -7.80 4.21
CA THR A 222 0.52 -7.41 5.05
C THR A 222 1.02 -5.99 4.79
N GLY A 223 1.59 -5.39 5.84
CA GLY A 223 2.24 -4.09 5.83
C GLY A 223 3.41 -4.03 6.80
N ILE A 224 4.11 -2.92 6.75
CA ILE A 224 5.22 -2.58 7.63
C ILE A 224 4.91 -1.23 8.26
N LEU A 225 5.10 -1.12 9.57
CA LEU A 225 5.21 0.13 10.29
C LEU A 225 6.65 0.25 10.79
N CYS A 226 7.33 1.34 10.49
CA CYS A 226 8.68 1.63 11.00
C CYS A 226 8.81 3.08 11.41
N GLY A 227 9.86 3.41 12.18
CA GLY A 227 10.13 4.77 12.61
C GLY A 227 10.75 4.84 14.01
N ARG A 228 10.39 5.86 14.76
CA ARG A 228 10.90 6.17 16.07
C ARG A 228 10.51 5.10 17.09
N LYS A 229 11.51 4.62 17.84
CA LYS A 229 11.37 3.43 18.70
C LYS A 229 10.28 3.55 19.75
N ASP A 230 10.16 4.67 20.44
CA ASP A 230 9.16 4.87 21.48
C ASP A 230 7.73 4.80 20.95
N LEU A 231 7.49 5.30 19.72
CA LEU A 231 6.18 5.23 19.06
C LEU A 231 5.90 3.83 18.47
N ILE A 232 6.92 3.14 18.00
CA ILE A 232 6.77 1.74 17.56
C ILE A 232 6.48 0.83 18.75
N ASP A 233 7.16 1.03 19.89
CA ASP A 233 6.89 0.29 21.12
C ASP A 233 5.44 0.53 21.62
N ALA A 234 4.95 1.77 21.55
CA ALA A 234 3.55 2.09 21.87
C ALA A 234 2.57 1.44 20.86
N ALA A 235 2.86 1.49 19.56
CA ALA A 235 2.06 0.82 18.54
C ALA A 235 2.03 -0.70 18.75
N PHE A 236 3.14 -1.29 19.18
CA PHE A 236 3.23 -2.71 19.53
C PHE A 236 2.32 -3.09 20.69
N LEU A 237 2.26 -2.27 21.74
CA LEU A 237 1.34 -2.47 22.88
C LEU A 237 -0.12 -2.39 22.46
N HIS A 238 -0.46 -1.53 21.51
CA HIS A 238 -1.80 -1.45 20.91
C HIS A 238 -2.13 -2.60 19.94
N SER A 239 -1.14 -3.38 19.48
CA SER A 239 -1.36 -4.45 18.51
C SER A 239 -2.07 -5.67 19.13
N PHE A 240 -2.45 -6.62 18.27
CA PHE A 240 -3.08 -7.87 18.72
C PHE A 240 -2.21 -8.65 19.70
N ILE A 241 -0.88 -8.61 19.54
CA ILE A 241 0.02 -9.33 20.45
C ILE A 241 0.25 -8.55 21.74
N GLY A 242 0.33 -7.23 21.68
CA GLY A 242 0.37 -6.39 22.87
C GLY A 242 -0.85 -6.61 23.76
N TYR A 243 -2.04 -6.73 23.18
CA TYR A 243 -3.26 -7.11 23.90
C TYR A 243 -3.15 -8.45 24.63
N GLU A 244 -2.52 -9.47 24.04
CA GLU A 244 -2.41 -10.81 24.63
C GLU A 244 -1.26 -10.93 25.66
N THR A 245 -0.22 -10.08 25.54
CA THR A 245 1.02 -10.22 26.33
C THR A 245 1.24 -9.11 27.36
N SER A 246 0.47 -8.01 27.29
CA SER A 246 0.47 -6.96 28.31
C SER A 246 -0.77 -7.10 29.24
N PRO A 247 -0.75 -6.44 30.40
CA PRO A 247 -1.92 -6.41 31.29
C PRO A 247 -3.02 -5.44 30.84
N TYR A 248 -2.88 -4.77 29.67
CA TYR A 248 -3.74 -3.67 29.23
C TYR A 248 -4.78 -4.13 28.22
N ASP A 249 -6.03 -3.71 28.38
CA ASP A 249 -7.14 -3.97 27.47
C ASP A 249 -7.13 -2.99 26.28
N THR A 250 -6.19 -3.17 25.34
CA THR A 250 -6.02 -2.30 24.17
C THR A 250 -6.92 -2.71 23.00
N ILE A 251 -7.14 -1.80 22.05
CA ILE A 251 -8.15 -1.97 20.99
C ILE A 251 -7.66 -2.63 19.70
N GLY A 252 -6.37 -2.91 19.59
CA GLY A 252 -5.79 -3.49 18.37
C GLY A 252 -5.95 -5.01 18.21
N ARG A 253 -6.66 -5.68 19.15
CA ARG A 253 -6.89 -7.13 19.10
C ARG A 253 -7.44 -7.65 17.75
N PRO A 254 -8.29 -6.92 16.99
CA PRO A 254 -8.72 -7.34 15.67
C PRO A 254 -7.63 -7.30 14.58
N LEU A 255 -6.54 -6.58 14.80
CA LEU A 255 -5.47 -6.34 13.83
C LEU A 255 -4.43 -7.48 13.85
N LYS A 256 -4.89 -8.71 13.63
CA LYS A 256 -4.03 -9.91 13.63
C LYS A 256 -3.28 -10.08 12.32
N VAL A 257 -2.05 -10.60 12.43
CA VAL A 257 -1.25 -11.11 11.34
C VAL A 257 -0.76 -12.51 11.68
N ASP A 258 -0.79 -13.43 10.72
CA ASP A 258 -0.35 -14.80 10.92
C ASP A 258 1.19 -14.93 10.88
N ARG A 259 1.74 -15.94 11.60
CA ARG A 259 3.19 -16.18 11.63
C ARG A 259 3.82 -16.38 10.25
N GLN A 260 3.12 -17.08 9.35
CA GLN A 260 3.58 -17.26 7.98
C GLN A 260 3.57 -15.97 7.18
N GLU A 261 2.64 -15.07 7.44
CA GLU A 261 2.59 -13.73 6.83
C GLU A 261 3.73 -12.84 7.34
N VAL A 262 4.04 -12.92 8.63
CA VAL A 262 5.21 -12.22 9.21
C VAL A 262 6.51 -12.68 8.54
N ILE A 263 6.68 -13.99 8.36
CA ILE A 263 7.83 -14.55 7.64
C ILE A 263 7.85 -14.10 6.18
N ALA A 264 6.68 -14.10 5.51
CA ALA A 264 6.55 -13.66 4.12
C ALA A 264 7.03 -12.22 3.93
N VAL A 265 6.73 -11.31 4.86
CA VAL A 265 7.18 -9.91 4.79
C VAL A 265 8.71 -9.82 4.83
N VAL A 266 9.37 -10.55 5.73
CA VAL A 266 10.83 -10.53 5.85
C VAL A 266 11.50 -11.10 4.60
N VAL A 267 11.00 -12.23 4.09
CA VAL A 267 11.53 -12.83 2.86
C VAL A 267 11.33 -11.91 1.68
N ALA A 268 10.13 -11.36 1.52
CA ALA A 268 9.81 -10.41 0.45
C ALA A 268 10.70 -9.16 0.50
N LEU A 269 10.96 -8.61 1.69
CA LEU A 269 11.81 -7.44 1.85
C LEU A 269 13.27 -7.74 1.44
N ARG A 270 13.80 -8.92 1.86
CA ARG A 270 15.13 -9.37 1.45
C ARG A 270 15.25 -9.56 -0.05
N GLU A 271 14.27 -10.26 -0.67
CA GLU A 271 14.23 -10.42 -2.12
C GLU A 271 14.17 -9.06 -2.82
N TRP A 272 13.34 -8.12 -2.33
CA TRP A 272 13.18 -6.80 -2.91
C TRP A 272 14.49 -6.01 -2.91
N PHE A 273 15.22 -6.00 -1.80
CA PHE A 273 16.49 -5.27 -1.70
C PHE A 273 17.66 -5.96 -2.43
N SER A 274 17.56 -7.26 -2.73
CA SER A 274 18.58 -8.00 -3.50
C SER A 274 18.23 -8.19 -4.98
N MET A 275 17.01 -7.79 -5.39
CA MET A 275 16.51 -8.00 -6.75
C MET A 275 17.24 -7.14 -7.79
N ASP A 276 17.49 -7.72 -8.97
CA ASP A 276 17.87 -6.96 -10.15
C ASP A 276 16.66 -6.18 -10.70
N HIS A 277 16.48 -4.96 -10.19
CA HIS A 277 15.38 -4.11 -10.58
C HIS A 277 15.47 -3.62 -12.02
N GLU A 278 16.67 -3.50 -12.60
CA GLU A 278 16.84 -3.11 -13.99
C GLU A 278 16.33 -4.22 -14.92
N ALA A 279 16.68 -5.47 -14.63
CA ALA A 279 16.14 -6.63 -15.36
C ALA A 279 14.62 -6.72 -15.22
N ARG A 280 14.08 -6.53 -14.01
CA ARG A 280 12.63 -6.50 -13.75
C ARG A 280 11.90 -5.44 -14.58
N LEU A 281 12.42 -4.21 -14.60
CA LEU A 281 11.80 -3.10 -15.35
C LEU A 281 11.94 -3.29 -16.86
N SER A 282 13.08 -3.84 -17.31
CA SER A 282 13.32 -4.17 -18.72
C SER A 282 12.30 -5.21 -19.21
N GLU A 283 11.97 -6.21 -18.37
CA GLU A 283 10.95 -7.19 -18.72
C GLU A 283 9.54 -6.59 -18.77
N TYR A 284 9.18 -5.69 -17.87
CA TYR A 284 7.90 -4.96 -17.95
C TYR A 284 7.80 -4.12 -19.23
N LYS A 285 8.91 -3.43 -19.58
CA LYS A 285 8.98 -2.65 -20.81
C LYS A 285 8.82 -3.54 -22.03
N ARG A 286 9.51 -4.68 -22.10
CA ARG A 286 9.40 -5.65 -23.20
C ARG A 286 7.96 -6.13 -23.38
N LYS A 287 7.28 -6.52 -22.27
CA LYS A 287 5.87 -6.92 -22.29
C LYS A 287 4.96 -5.81 -22.79
N ALA A 288 5.18 -4.59 -22.35
CA ALA A 288 4.40 -3.43 -22.78
C ALA A 288 4.63 -3.09 -24.28
N GLU A 289 5.87 -3.19 -24.76
CA GLU A 289 6.22 -3.01 -26.19
C GLU A 289 5.53 -4.05 -27.09
N GLU A 290 5.54 -5.30 -26.68
CA GLU A 290 4.85 -6.38 -27.36
C GLU A 290 3.35 -6.15 -27.41
N LEU A 291 2.72 -5.79 -26.28
CA LEU A 291 1.30 -5.47 -26.23
C LEU A 291 0.96 -4.28 -27.14
N LEU A 292 1.72 -3.20 -27.11
CA LEU A 292 1.57 -2.05 -27.99
C LEU A 292 1.65 -2.46 -29.47
N SER A 293 2.64 -3.30 -29.82
CA SER A 293 2.80 -3.79 -31.19
C SER A 293 1.56 -4.56 -31.67
N ASN A 294 0.99 -5.37 -30.80
CA ASN A 294 -0.18 -6.19 -31.07
C ASN A 294 -1.50 -5.40 -31.15
N LEU A 295 -1.50 -4.13 -30.76
CA LEU A 295 -2.67 -3.25 -30.81
C LEU A 295 -2.62 -2.20 -31.93
N LYS A 296 -1.52 -2.10 -32.68
CA LYS A 296 -1.28 -1.03 -33.66
C LYS A 296 -2.29 -0.97 -34.82
N ASP A 297 -2.80 -2.11 -35.22
CA ASP A 297 -3.73 -2.27 -36.38
C ASP A 297 -5.20 -2.17 -35.96
N ILE A 298 -5.52 -2.02 -34.69
CA ILE A 298 -6.88 -1.86 -34.20
C ILE A 298 -7.34 -0.42 -34.47
N PRO A 299 -8.41 -0.23 -35.26
CA PRO A 299 -8.92 1.11 -35.55
C PRO A 299 -9.59 1.73 -34.31
N HIS A 300 -9.73 3.06 -34.32
CA HIS A 300 -10.49 3.81 -33.31
C HIS A 300 -9.93 3.76 -31.89
N ILE A 301 -8.68 3.34 -31.73
CA ILE A 301 -7.94 3.42 -30.46
C ILE A 301 -6.60 4.12 -30.65
N ALA A 302 -6.12 4.74 -29.58
CA ALA A 302 -4.75 5.21 -29.46
C ALA A 302 -4.10 4.56 -28.23
N ALA A 303 -3.05 3.78 -28.47
CA ALA A 303 -2.33 3.08 -27.41
C ALA A 303 -0.94 3.70 -27.22
N LYS A 304 -0.52 3.89 -25.97
CA LYS A 304 0.81 4.40 -25.60
C LYS A 304 1.30 3.73 -24.33
N PHE A 305 2.60 3.83 -24.05
CA PHE A 305 3.13 3.38 -22.78
C PHE A 305 2.41 4.04 -21.60
N SER A 306 2.02 3.25 -20.63
CA SER A 306 1.63 3.72 -19.31
C SER A 306 2.89 3.90 -18.49
N ALA A 307 3.07 5.09 -17.92
CA ALA A 307 4.07 5.31 -16.89
C ALA A 307 3.34 5.60 -15.56
N ASP A 308 3.89 5.09 -14.47
CA ASP A 308 3.45 5.52 -13.15
C ASP A 308 3.96 6.94 -12.84
N SER A 309 3.64 7.48 -11.66
CA SER A 309 4.08 8.82 -11.24
C SER A 309 5.62 9.01 -11.21
N ARG A 310 6.37 7.93 -11.27
CA ARG A 310 7.83 7.87 -11.30
C ARG A 310 8.40 7.73 -12.70
N GLY A 311 7.56 7.70 -13.73
CA GLY A 311 7.97 7.51 -15.12
C GLY A 311 8.31 6.07 -15.51
N LEU A 312 8.01 5.09 -14.64
CA LEU A 312 8.28 3.68 -14.92
C LEU A 312 7.19 3.09 -15.80
N SER A 313 7.58 2.53 -16.95
CA SER A 313 6.65 1.84 -17.85
C SER A 313 6.25 0.50 -17.25
N ASP A 314 4.99 0.36 -16.86
CA ASP A 314 4.43 -0.82 -16.24
C ASP A 314 3.21 -1.38 -17.00
N GLY A 315 2.95 -0.88 -18.21
CA GLY A 315 1.83 -1.29 -19.06
C GLY A 315 1.54 -0.39 -20.22
N VAL A 316 0.32 -0.46 -20.69
CA VAL A 316 -0.21 0.29 -21.84
C VAL A 316 -1.45 1.08 -21.44
N HIS A 317 -1.50 2.34 -21.85
CA HIS A 317 -2.67 3.21 -21.73
C HIS A 317 -3.39 3.25 -23.07
N ILE A 318 -4.66 2.92 -23.07
CA ILE A 318 -5.51 2.86 -24.26
C ILE A 318 -6.56 3.95 -24.18
N THR A 319 -6.61 4.83 -25.20
CA THR A 319 -7.65 5.82 -25.38
C THR A 319 -8.57 5.35 -26.50
N VAL A 320 -9.87 5.44 -26.30
CA VAL A 320 -10.90 4.94 -27.21
C VAL A 320 -11.61 6.13 -27.88
N ASP A 321 -11.75 6.07 -29.21
CA ASP A 321 -12.73 6.91 -29.90
C ASP A 321 -14.11 6.22 -29.78
N GLU A 322 -14.83 6.57 -28.73
CA GLU A 322 -16.10 5.96 -28.36
C GLU A 322 -17.18 6.13 -29.42
N THR A 323 -17.14 7.25 -30.17
CA THR A 323 -18.10 7.52 -31.24
C THR A 323 -17.87 6.60 -32.45
N ALA A 324 -16.62 6.45 -32.84
CA ALA A 324 -16.28 5.63 -34.01
C ALA A 324 -16.36 4.12 -33.71
N LEU A 325 -15.98 3.73 -32.48
CA LEU A 325 -16.06 2.32 -32.04
C LEU A 325 -17.49 1.90 -31.66
N GLY A 326 -18.36 2.83 -31.30
CA GLY A 326 -19.72 2.56 -30.85
C GLY A 326 -19.81 1.98 -29.43
N LYS A 327 -18.70 1.99 -28.67
CA LYS A 327 -18.59 1.50 -27.29
C LYS A 327 -17.78 2.47 -26.45
N THR A 328 -18.18 2.64 -25.19
CA THR A 328 -17.40 3.41 -24.21
C THR A 328 -16.25 2.59 -23.60
N ALA A 329 -15.22 3.26 -23.12
CA ALA A 329 -14.15 2.59 -22.37
C ALA A 329 -14.68 1.80 -21.15
N VAL A 330 -15.72 2.31 -20.49
CA VAL A 330 -16.39 1.62 -19.37
C VAL A 330 -17.05 0.32 -19.82
N GLN A 331 -17.74 0.32 -20.97
CA GLN A 331 -18.33 -0.90 -21.54
C GLN A 331 -17.26 -1.93 -21.91
N ILE A 332 -16.15 -1.49 -22.52
CA ILE A 332 -15.02 -2.36 -22.86
C ILE A 332 -14.42 -3.01 -21.59
N ILE A 333 -14.21 -2.23 -20.54
CA ILE A 333 -13.71 -2.75 -19.25
C ILE A 333 -14.66 -3.81 -18.71
N GLU A 334 -15.96 -3.59 -18.79
CA GLU A 334 -16.96 -4.54 -18.31
C GLU A 334 -17.01 -5.81 -19.17
N GLU A 335 -16.93 -5.71 -20.50
CA GLU A 335 -16.85 -6.86 -21.41
C GLU A 335 -15.58 -7.70 -21.15
N LEU A 336 -14.44 -7.05 -20.83
CA LEU A 336 -13.22 -7.74 -20.42
C LEU A 336 -13.42 -8.50 -19.10
N ARG A 337 -14.09 -7.89 -18.13
CA ARG A 337 -14.38 -8.51 -16.82
C ARG A 337 -15.33 -9.68 -16.90
N GLN A 338 -16.36 -9.59 -17.77
CA GLN A 338 -17.35 -10.63 -17.95
C GLN A 338 -16.91 -11.74 -18.93
N GLY A 339 -15.74 -11.58 -19.55
CA GLY A 339 -15.22 -12.53 -20.51
C GLY A 339 -14.73 -13.84 -19.89
N ASN A 340 -14.40 -14.79 -20.79
CA ASN A 340 -13.80 -16.05 -20.39
C ASN A 340 -12.54 -16.32 -21.25
N PRO A 341 -11.34 -16.16 -20.69
CA PRO A 341 -11.05 -15.75 -19.31
C PRO A 341 -11.40 -14.28 -19.03
N ALA A 342 -11.74 -14.01 -17.77
CA ALA A 342 -11.99 -12.65 -17.28
C ALA A 342 -10.69 -11.86 -17.15
N VAL A 343 -10.66 -10.63 -17.67
CA VAL A 343 -9.50 -9.73 -17.59
C VAL A 343 -9.89 -8.47 -16.82
N TRP A 344 -9.18 -8.19 -15.74
CA TRP A 344 -9.43 -7.01 -14.92
C TRP A 344 -8.48 -5.88 -15.26
N THR A 345 -9.03 -4.80 -15.82
CA THR A 345 -8.37 -3.53 -16.08
C THR A 345 -9.02 -2.41 -15.27
N ARG A 346 -8.47 -1.20 -15.34
CA ARG A 346 -9.09 -0.01 -14.76
C ARG A 346 -8.96 1.19 -15.68
N GLY A 347 -9.96 2.06 -15.65
CA GLY A 347 -9.97 3.29 -16.43
C GLY A 347 -11.12 4.20 -16.04
N SER A 348 -11.18 5.33 -16.66
CA SER A 348 -12.23 6.34 -16.50
C SER A 348 -12.35 7.18 -17.76
N ALA A 349 -13.49 7.84 -17.95
CA ALA A 349 -13.79 8.57 -19.17
C ALA A 349 -13.61 7.66 -20.39
N ASN A 350 -12.86 8.09 -21.40
CA ASN A 350 -12.60 7.36 -22.62
C ASN A 350 -11.27 6.59 -22.62
N THR A 351 -10.69 6.33 -21.45
CA THR A 351 -9.38 5.68 -21.34
C THR A 351 -9.37 4.53 -20.34
N PHE A 352 -8.51 3.53 -20.58
CA PHE A 352 -8.20 2.49 -19.60
C PHE A 352 -6.74 2.05 -19.72
N ARG A 353 -6.25 1.43 -18.64
CA ARG A 353 -4.87 0.97 -18.53
C ARG A 353 -4.82 -0.54 -18.42
N VAL A 354 -3.87 -1.14 -19.13
CA VAL A 354 -3.52 -2.56 -19.05
C VAL A 354 -2.12 -2.67 -18.43
N ALA A 355 -2.06 -3.05 -17.16
CA ALA A 355 -0.80 -3.27 -16.45
C ALA A 355 -0.25 -4.66 -16.77
N VAL A 356 1.05 -4.76 -17.06
CA VAL A 356 1.73 -6.04 -17.39
C VAL A 356 2.50 -6.64 -16.22
N THR A 357 2.54 -5.95 -15.09
CA THR A 357 3.37 -6.27 -13.93
C THR A 357 3.04 -7.59 -13.25
N ASN A 358 1.79 -8.05 -13.39
CA ASN A 358 1.29 -9.27 -12.76
C ASN A 358 1.05 -10.42 -13.76
N PHE A 359 1.44 -10.26 -15.02
CA PHE A 359 1.28 -11.29 -16.02
C PHE A 359 2.23 -12.46 -15.80
N ILE A 360 1.67 -13.66 -15.83
CA ILE A 360 2.35 -14.95 -15.76
C ILE A 360 2.06 -15.77 -17.01
N GLU A 361 2.98 -16.67 -17.30
CA GLU A 361 2.80 -17.66 -18.40
C GLU A 361 2.21 -17.01 -19.66
N ASP A 362 1.09 -17.52 -20.14
CA ASP A 362 0.36 -17.09 -21.33
C ASP A 362 -0.60 -15.90 -21.12
N ASP A 363 -0.60 -15.25 -19.96
CA ASP A 363 -1.50 -14.11 -19.67
C ASP A 363 -1.38 -13.00 -20.72
N GLN A 364 -0.16 -12.73 -21.22
CA GLN A 364 0.09 -11.72 -22.24
C GLN A 364 -0.67 -12.00 -23.55
N GLU A 365 -0.59 -13.23 -24.03
CA GLU A 365 -1.26 -13.66 -25.25
C GLU A 365 -2.77 -13.63 -25.09
N ILE A 366 -3.27 -14.13 -23.97
CA ILE A 366 -4.69 -14.16 -23.63
C ILE A 366 -5.26 -12.73 -23.54
N VAL A 367 -4.58 -11.84 -22.80
CA VAL A 367 -5.03 -10.44 -22.68
C VAL A 367 -5.03 -9.75 -24.03
N THR A 368 -4.01 -9.98 -24.86
CA THR A 368 -3.98 -9.45 -26.23
C THR A 368 -5.16 -9.93 -27.07
N ALA A 369 -5.46 -11.22 -27.04
CA ALA A 369 -6.60 -11.80 -27.77
C ALA A 369 -7.93 -11.19 -27.28
N ARG A 370 -8.13 -11.09 -25.95
CA ARG A 370 -9.33 -10.49 -25.37
C ARG A 370 -9.49 -9.01 -25.72
N LEU A 371 -8.40 -8.24 -25.71
CA LEU A 371 -8.43 -6.84 -26.14
C LEU A 371 -8.84 -6.71 -27.61
N ARG A 372 -8.27 -7.53 -28.48
CA ARG A 372 -8.65 -7.51 -29.90
C ARG A 372 -10.12 -7.85 -30.11
N GLU A 373 -10.65 -8.84 -29.39
CA GLU A 373 -12.06 -9.24 -29.46
C GLU A 373 -13.03 -8.10 -29.07
N VAL A 374 -12.73 -7.35 -28.00
CA VAL A 374 -13.65 -6.31 -27.50
C VAL A 374 -13.48 -4.96 -28.20
N LEU A 375 -12.33 -4.73 -28.87
CA LEU A 375 -11.99 -3.49 -29.55
C LEU A 375 -12.25 -3.52 -31.07
N THR A 376 -12.64 -4.66 -31.62
CA THR A 376 -13.05 -4.82 -33.02
C THR A 376 -14.52 -5.21 -33.13
#